data_b4472ee96be114898dd7ee7b32abb9dd
#
_entry.id   b4472ee96be114898dd7ee7b32abb9dd
#
_cell.length_a   1.000
_cell.length_b   1.000
_cell.length_c   1.000
_cell.angle_alpha   90.00
_cell.angle_beta   90.00
_cell.angle_gamma   90.00
#
_symmetry.space_group_name_H-M   'P 1'
#
loop_
_entity.id
_entity.type
_entity.pdbx_description
1 polymer ?
#
loop_
_entity_poly.entity_id
_entity_poly.type
_entity_poly.pdbx_seq_one_letter_code
_entity_poly.pdbx_strand_id
1 'polypeptide(L)'
;LPYNISLSQYLQADSNYIWFTITISLILAFFFYRFTHRLGMSITNLQQFAMKADRNEPIDTDMLQAFPKNELGEISQHIIQIYKRLHRAKEALYIEREKLISHLQTSHEGLGVFTKEHKEILVNNLFTQYINNISDCNLGSTDEIFTIPELKPITDFLKRNEGNYSKEEKCLSLHVNKNARSFQVECIIFQDLSFEISINDVTQEEEQARLKRQLTQNIAHELKTPVSSIQGYLETIISNPDIPAESMKMFLQRSYAQSNRLTLLLRDISVLTRMDEAPGMMEKERVDISRIVGSILNEVALGLEEKKIRAVNL
;
A
#
# COMPACT_ATOMS: atom_id res chain seq x y z
N LEU A 1 -29.01 94.42 -60.47
CA LEU A 1 -28.49 93.41 -59.56
C LEU A 1 -29.67 92.71 -58.89
N PRO A 2 -29.83 91.38 -59.05
CA PRO A 2 -30.87 90.61 -58.33
C PRO A 2 -30.18 89.78 -57.28
N TYR A 3 -30.29 90.17 -56.04
CA TYR A 3 -30.17 89.28 -54.95
C TYR A 3 -31.52 89.19 -54.21
N ASN A 4 -32.47 88.50 -54.83
CA ASN A 4 -33.60 87.99 -54.17
C ASN A 4 -33.55 86.48 -54.02
N ILE A 5 -32.61 85.98 -53.26
CA ILE A 5 -32.76 84.68 -52.69
C ILE A 5 -33.84 84.86 -51.66
N SER A 6 -35.02 84.32 -51.93
CA SER A 6 -36.17 84.47 -51.07
C SER A 6 -35.84 83.85 -49.69
N LEU A 7 -36.14 84.60 -48.63
CA LEU A 7 -35.95 84.16 -47.22
C LEU A 7 -36.48 82.70 -46.97
N SER A 8 -37.50 82.30 -47.77
CA SER A 8 -38.07 80.94 -47.71
C SER A 8 -37.14 79.85 -48.17
N GLN A 9 -36.21 80.15 -49.12
CA GLN A 9 -35.25 79.11 -49.59
C GLN A 9 -34.11 78.95 -48.57
N TYR A 10 -33.71 80.04 -47.86
CA TYR A 10 -32.75 79.92 -46.77
C TYR A 10 -33.34 79.13 -45.57
N LEU A 11 -34.53 79.46 -45.18
CA LEU A 11 -35.24 78.76 -44.11
C LEU A 11 -35.50 77.27 -44.44
N GLN A 12 -35.74 76.98 -45.71
CA GLN A 12 -35.97 75.65 -46.12
C GLN A 12 -34.66 74.79 -46.18
N ALA A 13 -33.54 75.43 -46.58
CA ALA A 13 -32.22 74.78 -46.56
C ALA A 13 -31.76 74.56 -45.10
N ASP A 14 -31.95 75.49 -44.18
CA ASP A 14 -31.61 75.31 -42.76
C ASP A 14 -32.51 74.30 -42.08
N SER A 15 -33.81 74.29 -42.46
CA SER A 15 -34.72 73.22 -41.92
C SER A 15 -34.28 71.81 -42.31
N ASN A 16 -33.93 71.59 -43.59
CA ASN A 16 -33.42 70.29 -44.05
C ASN A 16 -32.14 69.87 -43.36
N TYR A 17 -31.23 70.81 -43.12
CA TYR A 17 -29.99 70.56 -42.42
C TYR A 17 -30.22 70.18 -40.92
N ILE A 18 -31.15 70.85 -40.28
CA ILE A 18 -31.57 70.52 -38.88
C ILE A 18 -32.18 69.14 -38.81
N TRP A 19 -33.09 68.79 -39.68
CA TRP A 19 -33.64 67.44 -39.73
C TRP A 19 -32.62 66.36 -40.00
N PHE A 20 -31.66 66.60 -40.87
CA PHE A 20 -30.54 65.67 -41.17
C PHE A 20 -29.62 65.49 -39.98
N THR A 21 -29.27 66.53 -39.22
CA THR A 21 -28.46 66.43 -38.01
C THR A 21 -29.19 65.72 -36.88
N ILE A 22 -30.50 65.93 -36.72
CA ILE A 22 -31.33 65.25 -35.72
C ILE A 22 -31.41 63.73 -36.05
N THR A 23 -31.65 63.38 -37.32
CA THR A 23 -31.72 61.96 -37.75
C THR A 23 -30.40 61.24 -37.55
N ILE A 24 -29.26 61.83 -37.88
CA ILE A 24 -27.92 61.26 -37.64
C ILE A 24 -27.69 61.11 -36.13
N SER A 25 -28.03 62.13 -35.34
CA SER A 25 -27.88 62.08 -33.88
C SER A 25 -28.72 60.99 -33.24
N LEU A 26 -29.97 60.78 -33.70
CA LEU A 26 -30.82 59.67 -33.26
C LEU A 26 -30.26 58.29 -33.63
N ILE A 27 -29.74 58.18 -34.86
CA ILE A 27 -29.08 56.95 -35.32
C ILE A 27 -27.87 56.62 -34.49
N LEU A 28 -26.98 57.62 -34.23
CA LEU A 28 -25.81 57.44 -33.36
C LEU A 28 -26.20 57.11 -31.93
N ALA A 29 -27.20 57.79 -31.36
CA ALA A 29 -27.72 57.50 -30.03
C ALA A 29 -28.28 56.05 -29.94
N PHE A 30 -29.01 55.60 -30.98
CA PHE A 30 -29.50 54.23 -31.05
C PHE A 30 -28.37 53.19 -31.08
N PHE A 31 -27.37 53.41 -31.94
CA PHE A 31 -26.21 52.54 -31.99
C PHE A 31 -25.42 52.55 -30.70
N PHE A 32 -25.21 53.71 -30.10
CA PHE A 32 -24.54 53.82 -28.80
C PHE A 32 -25.30 53.10 -27.67
N TYR A 33 -26.63 53.30 -27.62
CA TYR A 33 -27.47 52.59 -26.65
C TYR A 33 -27.40 51.06 -26.83
N ARG A 34 -27.50 50.61 -28.08
CA ARG A 34 -27.42 49.18 -28.40
C ARG A 34 -26.05 48.62 -28.02
N PHE A 35 -24.99 49.34 -28.27
CA PHE A 35 -23.63 48.94 -27.92
C PHE A 35 -23.42 48.85 -26.40
N THR A 36 -23.80 49.89 -25.63
CA THR A 36 -23.68 49.92 -24.18
C THR A 36 -24.53 48.88 -23.50
N HIS A 37 -25.74 48.64 -24.00
CA HIS A 37 -26.63 47.61 -23.47
C HIS A 37 -26.03 46.19 -23.68
N ARG A 38 -25.43 45.93 -24.82
CA ARG A 38 -24.81 44.64 -25.17
C ARG A 38 -23.55 44.38 -24.32
N LEU A 39 -22.75 45.39 -24.07
CA LEU A 39 -21.60 45.32 -23.17
C LEU A 39 -22.03 45.07 -21.71
N GLY A 40 -23.02 45.78 -21.24
CA GLY A 40 -23.55 45.68 -19.89
C GLY A 40 -24.05 44.25 -19.60
N MET A 41 -24.83 43.66 -20.49
CA MET A 41 -25.28 42.27 -20.34
C MET A 41 -24.11 41.27 -20.23
N SER A 42 -23.07 41.41 -21.02
CA SER A 42 -21.90 40.53 -20.99
C SER A 42 -21.14 40.60 -19.68
N ILE A 43 -20.94 41.80 -19.14
CA ILE A 43 -20.29 42.03 -17.85
C ILE A 43 -21.13 41.47 -16.70
N THR A 44 -22.46 41.69 -16.74
CA THR A 44 -23.37 41.18 -15.71
C THR A 44 -23.38 39.63 -15.70
N ASN A 45 -23.42 38.98 -16.87
CA ASN A 45 -23.36 37.55 -16.97
C ASN A 45 -22.02 36.96 -16.45
N LEU A 46 -20.90 37.63 -16.73
CA LEU A 46 -19.58 37.24 -16.21
C LEU A 46 -19.50 37.44 -14.69
N GLN A 47 -20.09 38.53 -14.17
CA GLN A 47 -20.15 38.76 -12.73
C GLN A 47 -21.01 37.68 -12.02
N GLN A 48 -22.17 37.34 -12.58
CA GLN A 48 -23.00 36.25 -12.05
C GLN A 48 -22.29 34.89 -12.08
N PHE A 49 -21.55 34.63 -13.17
CA PHE A 49 -20.72 33.44 -13.25
C PHE A 49 -19.66 33.44 -12.13
N ALA A 50 -18.93 34.55 -11.96
CA ALA A 50 -17.89 34.64 -10.93
C ALA A 50 -18.48 34.48 -9.50
N MET A 51 -19.64 35.03 -9.22
CA MET A 51 -20.32 34.86 -7.93
C MET A 51 -20.77 33.40 -7.68
N LYS A 52 -21.32 32.73 -8.69
CA LYS A 52 -21.69 31.30 -8.58
C LYS A 52 -20.46 30.41 -8.42
N ALA A 53 -19.39 30.73 -9.14
CA ALA A 53 -18.11 30.05 -9.02
C ALA A 53 -17.50 30.14 -7.62
N ASP A 54 -17.56 31.33 -7.01
CA ASP A 54 -17.09 31.58 -5.63
C ASP A 54 -17.91 30.79 -4.60
N ARG A 55 -19.20 30.63 -4.83
CA ARG A 55 -20.11 29.87 -3.95
C ARG A 55 -20.12 28.36 -4.17
N ASN A 56 -19.26 27.84 -5.08
CA ASN A 56 -19.28 26.43 -5.51
C ASN A 56 -20.67 25.92 -5.98
N GLU A 57 -21.51 26.81 -6.50
CA GLU A 57 -22.81 26.44 -7.05
C GLU A 57 -22.66 25.77 -8.43
N PRO A 58 -23.55 24.83 -8.80
CA PRO A 58 -23.51 24.20 -10.12
C PRO A 58 -23.68 25.25 -11.22
N ILE A 59 -22.74 25.25 -12.16
CA ILE A 59 -22.71 26.21 -13.28
C ILE A 59 -23.49 25.62 -14.44
N ASP A 60 -24.59 26.29 -14.80
CA ASP A 60 -25.44 25.91 -15.92
C ASP A 60 -24.71 26.03 -17.25
N THR A 61 -24.84 25.01 -18.09
CA THR A 61 -24.22 24.96 -19.42
C THR A 61 -24.80 26.02 -20.37
N ASP A 62 -26.03 26.48 -20.10
CA ASP A 62 -26.73 27.49 -20.89
C ASP A 62 -26.11 28.90 -20.74
N MET A 63 -25.39 29.16 -19.67
CA MET A 63 -24.63 30.42 -19.52
C MET A 63 -23.56 30.62 -20.59
N LEU A 64 -23.06 29.57 -21.22
CA LEU A 64 -22.08 29.64 -22.30
C LEU A 64 -22.65 30.22 -23.60
N GLN A 65 -23.97 30.04 -23.84
CA GLN A 65 -24.64 30.53 -25.03
C GLN A 65 -25.07 32.00 -24.91
N ALA A 66 -25.04 32.57 -23.70
CA ALA A 66 -25.50 33.94 -23.42
C ALA A 66 -24.46 35.03 -23.77
N PHE A 67 -23.24 34.66 -24.19
CA PHE A 67 -22.21 35.64 -24.51
C PHE A 67 -22.25 36.06 -26.00
N PRO A 68 -22.09 37.35 -26.30
CA PRO A 68 -22.05 37.83 -27.67
C PRO A 68 -20.81 37.35 -28.39
N LYS A 69 -20.88 37.21 -29.73
CA LYS A 69 -19.75 36.84 -30.59
C LYS A 69 -18.86 38.09 -30.84
N ASN A 70 -18.11 38.50 -29.84
CA ASN A 70 -17.11 39.55 -29.92
C ASN A 70 -15.91 39.23 -29.01
N GLU A 71 -14.89 40.07 -28.95
CA GLU A 71 -13.67 39.86 -28.18
C GLU A 71 -13.97 39.63 -26.68
N LEU A 72 -14.94 40.32 -26.10
CA LEU A 72 -15.36 40.16 -24.72
C LEU A 72 -16.02 38.79 -24.50
N GLY A 73 -16.79 38.29 -25.48
CA GLY A 73 -17.39 36.97 -25.45
C GLY A 73 -16.34 35.86 -25.51
N GLU A 74 -15.31 36.00 -26.34
CA GLU A 74 -14.20 35.06 -26.43
C GLU A 74 -13.43 35.00 -25.11
N ILE A 75 -13.09 36.16 -24.52
CA ILE A 75 -12.44 36.21 -23.19
C ILE A 75 -13.30 35.51 -22.15
N SER A 76 -14.60 35.77 -22.12
CA SER A 76 -15.54 35.17 -21.16
C SER A 76 -15.58 33.64 -21.34
N GLN A 77 -15.61 33.13 -22.56
CA GLN A 77 -15.56 31.71 -22.85
C GLN A 77 -14.25 31.07 -22.39
N HIS A 78 -13.10 31.73 -22.61
CA HIS A 78 -11.81 31.26 -22.12
C HIS A 78 -11.75 31.19 -20.59
N ILE A 79 -12.25 32.22 -19.89
CA ILE A 79 -12.29 32.23 -18.44
C ILE A 79 -13.14 31.05 -17.92
N ILE A 80 -14.31 30.83 -18.50
CA ILE A 80 -15.18 29.70 -18.12
C ILE A 80 -14.51 28.33 -18.40
N GLN A 81 -13.81 28.22 -19.53
CA GLN A 81 -13.08 26.99 -19.84
C GLN A 81 -11.94 26.71 -18.84
N ILE A 82 -11.16 27.73 -18.50
CA ILE A 82 -10.10 27.65 -17.49
C ILE A 82 -10.69 27.23 -16.14
N TYR A 83 -11.78 27.88 -15.71
CA TYR A 83 -12.46 27.53 -14.47
C TYR A 83 -12.95 26.08 -14.48
N LYS A 84 -13.61 25.62 -15.56
CA LYS A 84 -14.06 24.22 -15.69
C LYS A 84 -12.90 23.23 -15.62
N ARG A 85 -11.75 23.54 -16.26
CA ARG A 85 -10.54 22.72 -16.17
C ARG A 85 -9.99 22.65 -14.77
N LEU A 86 -9.91 23.80 -14.10
CA LEU A 86 -9.45 23.90 -12.71
C LEU A 86 -10.35 23.14 -11.75
N HIS A 87 -11.67 23.28 -11.91
CA HIS A 87 -12.65 22.58 -11.06
C HIS A 87 -12.56 21.05 -11.25
N ARG A 88 -12.50 20.57 -12.49
CA ARG A 88 -12.31 19.15 -12.79
C ARG A 88 -10.99 18.61 -12.25
N ALA A 89 -9.90 19.38 -12.37
CA ALA A 89 -8.61 19.00 -11.81
C ALA A 89 -8.67 18.91 -10.28
N LYS A 90 -9.36 19.85 -9.61
CA LYS A 90 -9.58 19.82 -8.16
C LYS A 90 -10.40 18.61 -7.73
N GLU A 91 -11.49 18.31 -8.44
CA GLU A 91 -12.31 17.12 -8.18
C GLU A 91 -11.53 15.82 -8.37
N ALA A 92 -10.73 15.73 -9.46
CA ALA A 92 -9.89 14.56 -9.72
C ALA A 92 -8.85 14.37 -8.61
N LEU A 93 -8.19 15.44 -8.17
CA LEU A 93 -7.26 15.41 -7.04
C LEU A 93 -7.95 14.98 -5.73
N TYR A 94 -9.16 15.46 -5.49
CA TYR A 94 -9.92 15.06 -4.30
C TYR A 94 -10.24 13.57 -4.31
N ILE A 95 -10.72 13.04 -5.45
CA ILE A 95 -11.00 11.60 -5.61
C ILE A 95 -9.73 10.77 -5.46
N GLU A 96 -8.62 11.21 -6.05
CA GLU A 96 -7.34 10.52 -5.94
C GLU A 96 -6.82 10.50 -4.50
N ARG A 97 -6.92 11.64 -3.79
CA ARG A 97 -6.60 11.73 -2.37
C ARG A 97 -7.45 10.76 -1.52
N GLU A 98 -8.76 10.72 -1.75
CA GLU A 98 -9.66 9.82 -1.03
C GLU A 98 -9.33 8.35 -1.28
N LYS A 99 -8.97 7.99 -2.53
CA LYS A 99 -8.49 6.64 -2.86
C LYS A 99 -7.21 6.30 -2.10
N LEU A 100 -6.24 7.21 -2.08
CA LEU A 100 -4.99 6.99 -1.35
C LEU A 100 -5.23 6.80 0.15
N ILE A 101 -6.07 7.63 0.76
CA ILE A 101 -6.45 7.48 2.19
C ILE A 101 -7.12 6.12 2.43
N SER A 102 -8.05 5.72 1.56
CA SER A 102 -8.72 4.42 1.65
C SER A 102 -7.72 3.27 1.54
N HIS A 103 -6.77 3.33 0.61
CA HIS A 103 -5.71 2.33 0.48
C HIS A 103 -4.83 2.25 1.73
N LEU A 104 -4.45 3.39 2.31
CA LEU A 104 -3.67 3.42 3.54
C LEU A 104 -4.44 2.82 4.73
N GLN A 105 -5.76 3.06 4.81
CA GLN A 105 -6.59 2.49 5.87
C GLN A 105 -6.84 0.98 5.71
N THR A 106 -6.81 0.46 4.48
CA THR A 106 -6.97 -0.97 4.17
C THR A 106 -5.63 -1.71 4.07
N SER A 107 -4.50 -1.02 4.24
CA SER A 107 -3.18 -1.63 4.29
C SER A 107 -3.09 -2.64 5.43
N HIS A 108 -2.29 -3.69 5.24
CA HIS A 108 -1.95 -4.66 6.28
C HIS A 108 -0.81 -4.16 7.19
N GLU A 109 -0.28 -2.99 6.92
CA GLU A 109 0.76 -2.34 7.70
C GLU A 109 0.20 -1.18 8.51
N GLY A 110 0.70 -1.01 9.73
CA GLY A 110 0.44 0.18 10.53
C GLY A 110 1.25 1.34 9.98
N LEU A 111 0.59 2.40 9.47
CA LEU A 111 1.24 3.55 8.86
C LEU A 111 0.91 4.83 9.59
N GLY A 112 1.95 5.56 9.97
CA GLY A 112 1.86 6.90 10.56
C GLY A 112 2.79 7.87 9.86
N VAL A 113 2.26 8.99 9.36
CA VAL A 113 3.00 10.08 8.72
C VAL A 113 2.92 11.30 9.61
N PHE A 114 4.06 11.92 9.85
CA PHE A 114 4.21 13.04 10.80
C PHE A 114 4.99 14.20 10.17
N THR A 115 4.71 15.40 10.65
CA THR A 115 5.54 16.58 10.32
C THR A 115 6.88 16.50 11.05
N LYS A 116 7.83 17.38 10.67
CA LYS A 116 9.10 17.54 11.38
C LYS A 116 8.95 17.93 12.85
N GLU A 117 7.82 18.58 13.22
CA GLU A 117 7.47 18.91 14.60
C GLU A 117 6.74 17.78 15.32
N HIS A 118 6.76 16.55 14.79
CA HIS A 118 6.10 15.36 15.33
C HIS A 118 4.56 15.42 15.34
N LYS A 119 3.92 16.36 14.62
CA LYS A 119 2.47 16.42 14.52
C LYS A 119 1.96 15.42 13.48
N GLU A 120 0.89 14.75 13.82
CA GLU A 120 0.21 13.79 12.94
C GLU A 120 -0.29 14.45 11.66
N ILE A 121 0.07 13.89 10.49
CA ILE A 121 -0.50 14.20 9.19
C ILE A 121 -1.55 13.16 8.84
N LEU A 122 -1.21 11.89 9.04
CA LEU A 122 -2.07 10.75 8.74
C LEU A 122 -1.62 9.54 9.58
N VAL A 123 -2.59 8.86 10.19
CA VAL A 123 -2.37 7.61 10.92
C VAL A 123 -3.51 6.65 10.58
N ASN A 124 -3.20 5.40 10.28
CA ASN A 124 -4.22 4.38 10.06
C ASN A 124 -4.55 3.62 11.36
N ASN A 125 -5.67 2.91 11.36
CA ASN A 125 -6.14 2.18 12.54
C ASN A 125 -5.15 1.10 13.02
N LEU A 126 -4.46 0.42 12.09
CA LEU A 126 -3.48 -0.61 12.44
C LEU A 126 -2.26 -0.04 13.15
N PHE A 127 -1.81 1.15 12.74
CA PHE A 127 -0.72 1.83 13.43
C PHE A 127 -1.05 2.05 14.90
N THR A 128 -2.23 2.59 15.19
CA THR A 128 -2.67 2.82 16.56
C THR A 128 -2.76 1.51 17.35
N GLN A 129 -3.28 0.43 16.75
CA GLN A 129 -3.35 -0.89 17.39
C GLN A 129 -1.96 -1.45 17.68
N TYR A 130 -1.02 -1.38 16.74
CA TYR A 130 0.33 -1.91 16.93
C TYR A 130 1.12 -1.09 17.95
N ILE A 131 1.00 0.23 17.94
CA ILE A 131 1.62 1.10 18.93
C ILE A 131 1.09 0.78 20.35
N ASN A 132 -0.22 0.58 20.51
CA ASN A 132 -0.80 0.18 21.78
C ASN A 132 -0.29 -1.20 22.25
N ASN A 133 -0.08 -2.14 21.33
CA ASN A 133 0.52 -3.43 21.64
C ASN A 133 2.00 -3.33 22.05
N ILE A 134 2.76 -2.41 21.45
CA ILE A 134 4.17 -2.18 21.75
C ILE A 134 4.33 -1.44 23.10
N SER A 135 3.46 -0.47 23.39
CA SER A 135 3.54 0.36 24.60
C SER A 135 2.89 -0.27 25.84
N ASP A 136 2.09 -1.34 25.68
CA ASP A 136 1.21 -1.91 26.71
C ASP A 136 0.17 -0.92 27.27
N CYS A 137 -0.06 0.21 26.62
CA CYS A 137 -0.95 1.27 27.04
C CYS A 137 -1.84 1.72 25.88
N ASN A 138 -3.07 2.12 26.19
CA ASN A 138 -3.87 2.88 25.24
C ASN A 138 -3.38 4.32 25.26
N LEU A 139 -2.63 4.71 24.23
CA LEU A 139 -2.14 6.08 24.09
C LEU A 139 -3.32 7.03 23.79
N GLY A 140 -3.38 8.10 24.54
CA GLY A 140 -4.42 9.13 24.36
C GLY A 140 -4.08 10.13 23.24
N SER A 141 -2.80 10.22 22.87
CA SER A 141 -2.30 11.15 21.85
C SER A 141 -1.15 10.52 21.06
N THR A 142 -1.06 10.86 19.79
CA THR A 142 0.06 10.45 18.92
C THR A 142 1.41 11.04 19.35
N ASP A 143 1.43 12.14 20.09
CA ASP A 143 2.66 12.74 20.62
C ASP A 143 3.36 11.82 21.64
N GLU A 144 2.61 10.96 22.35
CA GLU A 144 3.14 10.02 23.34
C GLU A 144 3.96 8.88 22.70
N ILE A 145 3.81 8.63 21.41
CA ILE A 145 4.55 7.59 20.65
C ILE A 145 6.07 7.79 20.80
N PHE A 146 6.54 9.04 20.77
CA PHE A 146 7.95 9.39 20.84
C PHE A 146 8.54 9.25 22.25
N THR A 147 7.73 8.94 23.26
CA THR A 147 8.16 8.67 24.64
C THR A 147 8.29 7.19 24.94
N ILE A 148 7.85 6.30 24.03
CA ILE A 148 7.89 4.85 24.20
C ILE A 148 9.36 4.38 24.20
N PRO A 149 9.81 3.64 25.24
CA PRO A 149 11.21 3.19 25.35
C PRO A 149 11.65 2.31 24.18
N GLU A 150 10.78 1.45 23.67
CA GLU A 150 11.02 0.55 22.55
C GLU A 150 11.29 1.30 21.23
N LEU A 151 10.71 2.49 21.09
CA LEU A 151 10.87 3.35 19.91
C LEU A 151 11.96 4.43 20.08
N LYS A 152 12.71 4.41 21.17
CA LYS A 152 13.83 5.34 21.41
C LYS A 152 14.84 5.41 20.26
N PRO A 153 15.21 4.30 19.58
CA PRO A 153 16.11 4.37 18.42
C PRO A 153 15.56 5.25 17.28
N ILE A 154 14.22 5.27 17.08
CA ILE A 154 13.58 6.15 16.07
C ILE A 154 13.71 7.61 16.52
N THR A 155 13.41 7.90 17.78
CA THR A 155 13.51 9.28 18.32
C THR A 155 14.97 9.80 18.22
N ASP A 156 15.95 8.96 18.51
CA ASP A 156 17.36 9.30 18.38
C ASP A 156 17.79 9.47 16.92
N PHE A 157 17.22 8.68 16.01
CA PHE A 157 17.44 8.81 14.57
C PHE A 157 16.86 10.12 14.03
N LEU A 158 15.62 10.48 14.41
CA LEU A 158 14.99 11.74 14.02
C LEU A 158 15.79 12.94 14.52
N LYS A 159 16.25 12.94 15.78
CA LYS A 159 17.06 14.00 16.35
C LYS A 159 18.41 14.16 15.64
N ARG A 160 19.07 13.08 15.24
CA ARG A 160 20.33 13.15 14.48
C ARG A 160 20.17 13.75 13.10
N ASN A 161 19.00 13.60 12.50
CA ASN A 161 18.69 14.12 11.17
C ASN A 161 17.92 15.46 11.21
N GLU A 162 17.65 16.04 12.39
CA GLU A 162 17.10 17.40 12.55
C GLU A 162 18.08 18.44 11.96
N GLY A 163 17.74 18.99 10.81
CA GLY A 163 18.48 20.08 10.17
C GLY A 163 19.45 19.70 9.06
N ASN A 164 19.74 18.43 8.84
CA ASN A 164 20.59 17.99 7.73
C ASN A 164 19.94 16.83 6.99
N TYR A 165 19.37 17.13 5.83
CA TYR A 165 18.98 16.10 4.86
C TYR A 165 20.26 15.50 4.23
N SER A 166 21.06 14.78 5.04
CA SER A 166 22.20 14.04 4.54
C SER A 166 21.72 12.85 3.73
N LYS A 167 22.34 12.61 2.59
CA LYS A 167 21.93 11.57 1.63
C LYS A 167 22.12 10.13 2.11
N GLU A 168 22.78 9.89 3.24
CA GLU A 168 23.30 8.56 3.58
C GLU A 168 22.38 7.70 4.45
N GLU A 169 21.56 8.27 5.34
CA GLU A 169 20.65 7.48 6.18
C GLU A 169 19.24 8.08 6.19
N LYS A 170 18.40 7.65 5.26
CA LYS A 170 16.99 8.08 5.16
C LYS A 170 16.01 7.11 5.78
N CYS A 171 16.44 5.93 6.13
CA CYS A 171 15.64 4.85 6.63
C CYS A 171 16.31 4.19 7.83
N LEU A 172 15.54 3.97 8.88
CA LEU A 172 15.91 3.16 10.04
C LEU A 172 14.93 2.02 10.14
N SER A 173 15.43 0.77 10.25
CA SER A 173 14.59 -0.40 10.54
C SER A 173 15.00 -0.99 11.88
N LEU A 174 14.03 -1.35 12.70
CA LEU A 174 14.25 -2.00 13.99
C LEU A 174 13.21 -3.11 14.23
N HIS A 175 13.60 -4.11 15.00
CA HIS A 175 12.69 -5.16 15.44
C HIS A 175 12.33 -4.96 16.93
N VAL A 176 11.04 -5.03 17.20
CA VAL A 176 10.48 -4.92 18.57
C VAL A 176 9.74 -6.19 18.89
N ASN A 177 10.19 -6.89 19.94
CA ASN A 177 9.52 -8.10 20.44
C ASN A 177 8.77 -7.76 21.71
N LYS A 178 7.45 -7.91 21.69
CA LYS A 178 6.58 -7.58 22.82
C LYS A 178 5.38 -8.52 22.85
N ASN A 179 5.01 -9.00 24.05
CA ASN A 179 3.82 -9.83 24.28
C ASN A 179 3.69 -11.03 23.31
N ALA A 180 4.81 -11.75 23.09
CA ALA A 180 4.91 -12.86 22.16
C ALA A 180 4.58 -12.49 20.69
N ARG A 181 4.68 -11.20 20.35
CA ARG A 181 4.59 -10.69 18.97
C ARG A 181 5.91 -10.04 18.57
N SER A 182 6.20 -10.13 17.28
CA SER A 182 7.37 -9.51 16.65
C SER A 182 6.89 -8.44 15.68
N PHE A 183 7.34 -7.21 15.91
CA PHE A 183 7.02 -6.08 15.04
C PHE A 183 8.29 -5.60 14.34
N GLN A 184 8.22 -5.44 13.03
CA GLN A 184 9.21 -4.71 12.26
C GLN A 184 8.74 -3.26 12.15
N VAL A 185 9.55 -2.33 12.66
CA VAL A 185 9.26 -0.90 12.63
C VAL A 185 10.29 -0.22 11.76
N GLU A 186 9.81 0.52 10.76
CA GLU A 186 10.66 1.29 9.85
C GLU A 186 10.32 2.78 9.94
N CYS A 187 11.33 3.62 9.90
CA CYS A 187 11.18 5.07 9.87
C CYS A 187 11.88 5.62 8.65
N ILE A 188 11.14 6.37 7.81
CA ILE A 188 11.65 6.99 6.58
C ILE A 188 11.48 8.50 6.68
N ILE A 189 12.54 9.28 6.41
CA ILE A 189 12.50 10.74 6.39
C ILE A 189 12.41 11.23 4.95
N PHE A 190 11.41 12.10 4.66
CA PHE A 190 11.18 12.71 3.36
C PHE A 190 12.00 14.00 3.16
N GLN A 191 11.95 14.55 1.94
CA GLN A 191 12.74 15.76 1.57
C GLN A 191 12.32 17.02 2.33
N ASP A 192 11.07 17.11 2.73
CA ASP A 192 10.49 18.21 3.51
C ASP A 192 10.67 18.03 5.03
N LEU A 193 11.48 17.05 5.43
CA LEU A 193 11.70 16.63 6.82
C LEU A 193 10.46 16.07 7.52
N SER A 194 9.36 15.86 6.82
CA SER A 194 8.31 14.97 7.31
C SER A 194 8.82 13.52 7.32
N PHE A 195 8.22 12.67 8.12
CA PHE A 195 8.66 11.28 8.21
C PHE A 195 7.48 10.34 8.32
N GLU A 196 7.71 9.12 7.88
CA GLU A 196 6.80 8.00 7.98
C GLU A 196 7.35 6.96 8.94
N ILE A 197 6.47 6.43 9.78
CA ILE A 197 6.74 5.24 10.58
C ILE A 197 5.79 4.15 10.09
N SER A 198 6.34 3.06 9.59
CA SER A 198 5.58 1.85 9.27
C SER A 198 5.84 0.77 10.31
N ILE A 199 4.80 0.02 10.67
CA ILE A 199 4.85 -1.08 11.62
C ILE A 199 4.21 -2.30 10.99
N ASN A 200 4.96 -3.39 10.91
CA ASN A 200 4.49 -4.66 10.38
C ASN A 200 4.57 -5.75 11.45
N ASP A 201 3.48 -6.50 11.62
CA ASP A 201 3.47 -7.68 12.51
C ASP A 201 4.07 -8.85 11.73
N VAL A 202 5.31 -9.19 12.04
CA VAL A 202 6.09 -10.27 11.42
C VAL A 202 6.14 -11.52 12.30
N THR A 203 5.20 -11.66 13.22
CA THR A 203 5.17 -12.76 14.20
C THR A 203 5.07 -14.12 13.49
N GLN A 204 4.19 -14.25 12.51
CA GLN A 204 4.01 -15.50 11.79
C GLN A 204 5.22 -15.86 10.93
N GLU A 205 5.79 -14.87 10.24
CA GLU A 205 6.97 -15.02 9.40
C GLU A 205 8.19 -15.45 10.25
N GLU A 206 8.40 -14.79 11.38
CA GLU A 206 9.50 -15.13 12.28
C GLU A 206 9.30 -16.51 12.92
N GLU A 207 8.09 -16.85 13.33
CA GLU A 207 7.79 -18.16 13.89
C GLU A 207 7.99 -19.27 12.84
N GLN A 208 7.53 -19.10 11.62
CA GLN A 208 7.79 -20.02 10.52
C GLN A 208 9.28 -20.15 10.23
N ALA A 209 10.01 -19.05 10.18
CA ALA A 209 11.45 -19.06 9.97
C ALA A 209 12.18 -19.74 11.14
N ARG A 210 11.73 -19.58 12.38
CA ARG A 210 12.25 -20.26 13.57
C ARG A 210 12.01 -21.75 13.49
N LEU A 211 10.79 -22.19 13.19
CA LEU A 211 10.43 -23.59 13.05
C LEU A 211 11.23 -24.26 11.92
N LYS A 212 11.38 -23.59 10.80
CA LYS A 212 12.19 -24.11 9.68
C LYS A 212 13.67 -24.27 10.06
N ARG A 213 14.24 -23.31 10.79
CA ARG A 213 15.63 -23.42 11.30
C ARG A 213 15.76 -24.58 12.30
N GLN A 214 14.81 -24.72 13.23
CA GLN A 214 14.80 -25.79 14.20
C GLN A 214 14.65 -27.16 13.55
N LEU A 215 13.78 -27.28 12.56
CA LEU A 215 13.62 -28.50 11.77
C LEU A 215 14.94 -28.87 11.05
N THR A 216 15.58 -27.91 10.40
CA THR A 216 16.87 -28.11 9.72
C THR A 216 17.97 -28.58 10.69
N GLN A 217 18.04 -27.97 11.87
CA GLN A 217 19.00 -28.37 12.90
C GLN A 217 18.72 -29.79 13.41
N ASN A 218 17.45 -30.12 13.67
CA ASN A 218 17.07 -31.47 14.12
C ASN A 218 17.41 -32.53 13.06
N ILE A 219 17.11 -32.24 11.77
CA ILE A 219 17.49 -33.10 10.65
C ILE A 219 19.00 -33.34 10.62
N ALA A 220 19.79 -32.25 10.73
CA ALA A 220 21.24 -32.36 10.73
C ALA A 220 21.77 -33.23 11.89
N HIS A 221 21.19 -33.11 13.09
CA HIS A 221 21.53 -33.95 14.25
C HIS A 221 21.13 -35.42 14.03
N GLU A 222 19.91 -35.68 13.54
CA GLU A 222 19.41 -37.05 13.29
C GLU A 222 20.19 -37.74 12.15
N LEU A 223 20.72 -37.02 11.18
CA LEU A 223 21.59 -37.58 10.13
C LEU A 223 23.02 -37.81 10.62
N LYS A 224 23.57 -36.94 11.47
CA LYS A 224 24.94 -37.02 11.98
C LYS A 224 25.15 -38.29 12.81
N THR A 225 24.20 -38.64 13.65
CA THR A 225 24.32 -39.80 14.56
C THR A 225 24.51 -41.10 13.84
N PRO A 226 23.68 -41.54 12.88
CA PRO A 226 23.88 -42.80 12.13
C PRO A 226 25.16 -42.76 11.28
N VAL A 227 25.47 -41.59 10.68
CA VAL A 227 26.72 -41.47 9.88
C VAL A 227 27.96 -41.67 10.76
N SER A 228 28.03 -41.02 11.92
CA SER A 228 29.15 -41.18 12.85
C SER A 228 29.26 -42.59 13.38
N SER A 229 28.11 -43.28 13.62
CA SER A 229 28.13 -44.70 14.03
C SER A 229 28.66 -45.62 12.94
N ILE A 230 28.23 -45.42 11.68
CA ILE A 230 28.74 -46.16 10.51
C ILE A 230 30.25 -45.98 10.38
N GLN A 231 30.70 -44.70 10.44
CA GLN A 231 32.13 -44.38 10.36
C GLN A 231 32.93 -45.07 11.48
N GLY A 232 32.48 -44.99 12.75
CA GLY A 232 33.16 -45.62 13.86
C GLY A 232 33.25 -47.16 13.74
N TYR A 233 32.18 -47.81 13.26
CA TYR A 233 32.23 -49.29 13.01
C TYR A 233 33.23 -49.62 11.90
N LEU A 234 33.20 -48.88 10.80
CA LEU A 234 34.11 -49.09 9.68
C LEU A 234 35.56 -48.79 10.07
N GLU A 235 35.83 -47.68 10.80
CA GLU A 235 37.17 -47.34 11.34
C GLU A 235 37.70 -48.46 12.24
N THR A 236 36.86 -49.05 13.11
CA THR A 236 37.21 -50.16 13.97
C THR A 236 37.66 -51.36 13.19
N ILE A 237 36.92 -51.71 12.10
CA ILE A 237 37.28 -52.82 11.22
C ILE A 237 38.59 -52.57 10.48
N ILE A 238 38.75 -51.34 9.94
CA ILE A 238 39.95 -50.98 9.13
C ILE A 238 41.22 -50.93 9.99
N SER A 239 41.07 -50.40 11.23
CA SER A 239 42.20 -50.21 12.14
C SER A 239 42.68 -51.50 12.84
N ASN A 240 41.89 -52.58 12.79
CA ASN A 240 42.18 -53.84 13.44
C ASN A 240 42.17 -54.99 12.43
N PRO A 241 43.28 -55.25 11.74
CA PRO A 241 43.37 -56.32 10.72
C PRO A 241 43.09 -57.74 11.28
N ASP A 242 43.37 -57.95 12.58
CA ASP A 242 43.22 -59.26 13.26
C ASP A 242 41.84 -59.38 14.01
N ILE A 243 40.87 -58.56 13.64
CA ILE A 243 39.56 -58.59 14.29
C ILE A 243 38.88 -59.96 14.14
N PRO A 244 38.27 -60.55 15.19
CA PRO A 244 37.56 -61.83 15.06
C PRO A 244 36.39 -61.71 14.05
N ALA A 245 36.21 -62.75 13.22
CA ALA A 245 35.20 -62.77 12.16
C ALA A 245 33.77 -62.50 12.68
N GLU A 246 33.42 -62.93 13.87
CA GLU A 246 32.14 -62.67 14.53
C GLU A 246 31.98 -61.15 14.86
N SER A 247 33.05 -60.52 15.38
CA SER A 247 33.03 -59.08 15.69
C SER A 247 32.93 -58.24 14.41
N MET A 248 33.69 -58.63 13.37
CA MET A 248 33.61 -57.97 12.04
C MET A 248 32.16 -58.05 11.50
N LYS A 249 31.55 -59.27 11.52
CA LYS A 249 30.17 -59.50 11.08
C LYS A 249 29.20 -58.62 11.85
N MET A 250 29.35 -58.55 13.18
CA MET A 250 28.51 -57.68 14.04
C MET A 250 28.63 -56.20 13.66
N PHE A 251 29.85 -55.67 13.43
CA PHE A 251 30.02 -54.27 13.05
C PHE A 251 29.46 -53.95 11.66
N LEU A 252 29.60 -54.87 10.70
CA LEU A 252 28.98 -54.77 9.38
C LEU A 252 27.44 -54.78 9.46
N GLN A 253 26.86 -55.66 10.27
CA GLN A 253 25.41 -55.70 10.50
C GLN A 253 24.89 -54.40 11.13
N ARG A 254 25.61 -53.85 12.14
CA ARG A 254 25.27 -52.58 12.76
C ARG A 254 25.37 -51.43 11.78
N SER A 255 26.43 -51.38 10.96
CA SER A 255 26.57 -50.37 9.89
C SER A 255 25.43 -50.42 8.89
N TYR A 256 25.05 -51.63 8.47
CA TYR A 256 23.91 -51.83 7.57
C TYR A 256 22.58 -51.40 8.16
N ALA A 257 22.34 -51.69 9.44
CA ALA A 257 21.13 -51.25 10.15
C ALA A 257 21.06 -49.70 10.24
N GLN A 258 22.19 -49.02 10.51
CA GLN A 258 22.24 -47.54 10.53
C GLN A 258 22.05 -46.93 9.14
N SER A 259 22.57 -47.58 8.08
CA SER A 259 22.37 -47.16 6.69
C SER A 259 20.88 -47.25 6.28
N ASN A 260 20.21 -48.35 6.66
CA ASN A 260 18.76 -48.48 6.43
C ASN A 260 17.95 -47.43 7.16
N ARG A 261 18.31 -47.13 8.43
CA ARG A 261 17.70 -46.03 9.20
C ARG A 261 17.87 -44.69 8.49
N LEU A 262 19.08 -44.42 7.99
CA LEU A 262 19.38 -43.18 7.24
C LEU A 262 18.51 -43.07 5.97
N THR A 263 18.32 -44.14 5.24
CA THR A 263 17.47 -44.18 4.04
C THR A 263 16.01 -43.85 4.37
N LEU A 264 15.49 -44.39 5.49
CA LEU A 264 14.13 -44.06 5.95
C LEU A 264 14.00 -42.57 6.32
N LEU A 265 14.96 -42.04 7.09
CA LEU A 265 14.97 -40.61 7.44
C LEU A 265 14.99 -39.70 6.19
N LEU A 266 15.82 -40.03 5.19
CA LEU A 266 15.87 -39.24 3.93
C LEU A 266 14.54 -39.33 3.17
N ARG A 267 13.86 -40.46 3.21
CA ARG A 267 12.53 -40.61 2.62
C ARG A 267 11.51 -39.70 3.32
N ASP A 268 11.51 -39.72 4.65
CA ASP A 268 10.59 -38.89 5.45
C ASP A 268 10.83 -37.39 5.21
N ILE A 269 12.09 -36.96 5.15
CA ILE A 269 12.45 -35.59 4.80
C ILE A 269 11.97 -35.24 3.40
N SER A 270 12.13 -36.11 2.42
CA SER A 270 11.67 -35.89 1.04
C SER A 270 10.15 -35.70 0.96
N VAL A 271 9.39 -36.47 1.77
CA VAL A 271 7.93 -36.31 1.86
C VAL A 271 7.57 -34.93 2.45
N LEU A 272 8.20 -34.54 3.59
CA LEU A 272 7.96 -33.26 4.22
C LEU A 272 8.27 -32.09 3.27
N THR A 273 9.40 -32.13 2.56
CA THR A 273 9.77 -31.08 1.60
C THR A 273 8.74 -30.94 0.48
N ARG A 274 8.23 -32.06 -0.06
CA ARG A 274 7.17 -32.03 -1.08
C ARG A 274 5.86 -31.45 -0.54
N MET A 275 5.53 -31.70 0.72
CA MET A 275 4.33 -31.16 1.36
C MET A 275 4.42 -29.64 1.49
N ASP A 276 5.61 -29.10 1.79
CA ASP A 276 5.85 -27.66 1.92
C ASP A 276 5.85 -26.93 0.56
N GLU A 277 6.40 -27.58 -0.48
CA GLU A 277 6.54 -26.94 -1.80
C GLU A 277 5.23 -26.91 -2.61
N ALA A 278 4.30 -27.82 -2.36
CA ALA A 278 3.07 -27.93 -3.14
C ALA A 278 1.83 -28.26 -2.29
N PRO A 279 1.40 -27.38 -1.39
CA PRO A 279 0.24 -27.65 -0.53
C PRO A 279 -1.08 -27.82 -1.29
N GLY A 280 -1.15 -27.42 -2.58
CA GLY A 280 -2.31 -27.56 -3.45
C GLY A 280 -2.27 -28.74 -4.44
N MET A 281 -1.15 -29.46 -4.57
CA MET A 281 -1.00 -30.57 -5.52
C MET A 281 -1.27 -31.96 -4.92
N MET A 282 -1.65 -32.04 -3.64
CA MET A 282 -2.03 -33.31 -3.04
C MET A 282 -3.41 -33.75 -3.53
N GLU A 283 -3.48 -34.79 -4.32
CA GLU A 283 -4.73 -35.45 -4.65
C GLU A 283 -5.33 -36.06 -3.37
N LYS A 284 -6.52 -35.63 -3.02
CA LYS A 284 -7.26 -36.15 -1.88
C LYS A 284 -8.11 -37.33 -2.36
N GLU A 285 -7.76 -38.52 -1.96
CA GLU A 285 -8.56 -39.75 -2.22
C GLU A 285 -9.41 -40.11 -0.99
N ARG A 286 -10.54 -40.74 -1.26
CA ARG A 286 -11.32 -41.38 -0.18
C ARG A 286 -10.64 -42.70 0.17
N VAL A 287 -10.15 -42.83 1.38
CA VAL A 287 -9.42 -43.98 1.88
C VAL A 287 -10.23 -44.68 2.95
N ASP A 288 -10.36 -46.02 2.83
CA ASP A 288 -10.94 -46.86 3.84
C ASP A 288 -9.90 -47.13 4.95
N ILE A 289 -10.02 -46.37 6.05
CA ILE A 289 -9.11 -46.48 7.19
C ILE A 289 -9.16 -47.87 7.84
N SER A 290 -10.35 -48.49 7.90
CA SER A 290 -10.51 -49.83 8.49
C SER A 290 -9.70 -50.87 7.73
N ARG A 291 -9.70 -50.78 6.40
CA ARG A 291 -8.90 -51.68 5.55
C ARG A 291 -7.40 -51.48 5.74
N ILE A 292 -6.95 -50.22 5.87
CA ILE A 292 -5.53 -49.93 6.08
C ILE A 292 -5.07 -50.41 7.45
N VAL A 293 -5.85 -50.15 8.51
CA VAL A 293 -5.56 -50.64 9.86
C VAL A 293 -5.50 -52.19 9.88
N GLY A 294 -6.44 -52.85 9.20
CA GLY A 294 -6.45 -54.29 9.07
C GLY A 294 -5.19 -54.83 8.37
N SER A 295 -4.73 -54.18 7.28
CA SER A 295 -3.50 -54.60 6.58
C SER A 295 -2.26 -54.41 7.45
N ILE A 296 -2.15 -53.30 8.19
CA ILE A 296 -1.03 -53.01 9.09
C ILE A 296 -1.01 -54.05 10.24
N LEU A 297 -2.16 -54.35 10.85
CA LEU A 297 -2.24 -55.35 11.92
C LEU A 297 -1.79 -56.75 11.43
N ASN A 298 -2.14 -57.12 10.20
CA ASN A 298 -1.67 -58.40 9.61
C ASN A 298 -0.15 -58.38 9.34
N GLU A 299 0.42 -57.26 8.91
CA GLU A 299 1.84 -57.12 8.66
C GLU A 299 2.68 -57.24 9.94
N VAL A 300 2.20 -56.66 11.05
CA VAL A 300 2.90 -56.72 12.34
C VAL A 300 2.49 -57.90 13.22
N ALA A 301 1.58 -58.80 12.77
CA ALA A 301 1.01 -59.87 13.56
C ALA A 301 2.09 -60.80 14.16
N LEU A 302 3.08 -61.21 13.36
CA LEU A 302 4.21 -62.04 13.82
C LEU A 302 5.00 -61.38 14.97
N GLY A 303 5.28 -60.07 14.85
CA GLY A 303 5.99 -59.33 15.89
C GLY A 303 5.16 -59.12 17.16
N LEU A 304 3.83 -59.03 17.03
CA LEU A 304 2.89 -58.95 18.16
C LEU A 304 2.78 -60.33 18.90
N GLU A 305 2.74 -61.41 18.15
CA GLU A 305 2.73 -62.77 18.72
C GLU A 305 4.02 -63.09 19.50
N GLU A 306 5.17 -62.76 18.94
CA GLU A 306 6.47 -62.92 19.63
C GLU A 306 6.53 -62.17 20.95
N LYS A 307 5.93 -61.01 21.01
CA LYS A 307 5.87 -60.15 22.23
C LYS A 307 4.67 -60.41 23.09
N LYS A 308 3.80 -61.36 22.73
CA LYS A 308 2.54 -61.68 23.43
C LYS A 308 1.61 -60.45 23.60
N ILE A 309 1.58 -59.57 22.62
CA ILE A 309 0.72 -58.38 22.62
C ILE A 309 -0.53 -58.66 21.78
N ARG A 310 -1.72 -58.44 22.35
CA ARG A 310 -2.99 -58.56 21.63
C ARG A 310 -3.44 -57.19 21.14
N ALA A 311 -3.48 -56.98 19.82
CA ALA A 311 -4.08 -55.79 19.24
C ALA A 311 -5.56 -56.06 18.94
N VAL A 312 -6.42 -55.08 19.27
CA VAL A 312 -7.87 -55.13 19.03
C VAL A 312 -8.26 -53.88 18.24
N ASN A 313 -8.88 -54.07 17.09
CA ASN A 313 -9.48 -53.00 16.31
C ASN A 313 -10.95 -52.87 16.77
N LEU A 314 -11.33 -51.74 17.35
CA LEU A 314 -12.68 -51.46 17.89
C LEU A 314 -13.51 -50.65 16.90
#